data_5d3ef920c184a05cf378441ad22d97d9
#
_entry.id   5d3ef920c184a05cf378441ad22d97d9
#
_cell.length_a   1.000
_cell.length_b   1.000
_cell.length_c   1.000
_cell.angle_alpha   90.00
_cell.angle_beta   90.00
_cell.angle_gamma   90.00
#
_symmetry.space_group_name_H-M   'P 1'
#
loop_
_entity.id
_entity.type
_entity.pdbx_description
1 polymer ?
#
loop_
_entity_poly.entity_id
_entity_poly.type
_entity_poly.pdbx_seq_one_letter_code
_entity_poly.pdbx_strand_id
1 'polypeptide(L)'
;MKYLFILLITFPVVCLSQVMPDLIITNGRVVDGTGNSWFRADIAIKGDKIIQVGKGLINKYPQAKQLDAKNMVVSPGFIDVHAHIEGSIFENPTANNYIYDGVTSVVTGNCGSGADDIAEFFRKIDSMGSSINIATLAGHNTIRRLGMGLENRKATDVEMKKMVWQTMKQVLKF
;
A
#
# COMPACT_ATOMS: atom_id res chain seq x y z
N MET A 1 4.61 67.56 30.05
CA MET A 1 5.12 66.62 29.01
C MET A 1 4.44 65.28 29.23
N LYS A 2 3.52 64.89 28.32
CA LYS A 2 2.83 63.56 28.38
C LYS A 2 3.55 62.62 27.44
N TYR A 3 4.18 61.57 27.93
CA TYR A 3 4.83 60.54 27.15
C TYR A 3 3.76 59.53 26.69
N LEU A 4 3.50 59.44 25.37
CA LEU A 4 2.66 58.44 24.76
C LEU A 4 3.51 57.18 24.51
N PHE A 5 3.29 56.11 25.30
CA PHE A 5 3.91 54.81 25.08
C PHE A 5 3.12 54.07 23.98
N ILE A 6 3.67 53.97 22.78
CA ILE A 6 3.13 53.11 21.71
C ILE A 6 3.65 51.70 21.95
N LEU A 7 2.77 50.79 22.41
CA LEU A 7 3.05 49.37 22.57
C LEU A 7 2.96 48.73 21.18
N LEU A 8 4.12 48.43 20.57
CA LEU A 8 4.20 47.73 19.29
C LEU A 8 3.97 46.21 19.55
N ILE A 9 2.73 45.71 19.31
CA ILE A 9 2.42 44.28 19.42
C ILE A 9 2.89 43.63 18.09
N THR A 10 4.04 42.96 18.11
CA THR A 10 4.51 42.12 16.99
C THR A 10 3.78 40.79 17.05
N PHE A 11 2.77 40.60 16.21
CA PHE A 11 2.17 39.31 15.99
C PHE A 11 3.16 38.45 15.15
N PRO A 12 3.56 37.24 15.61
CA PRO A 12 4.33 36.36 14.78
C PRO A 12 3.44 35.88 13.60
N VAL A 13 3.78 36.31 12.40
CA VAL A 13 3.18 35.77 11.18
C VAL A 13 3.71 34.35 11.02
N VAL A 14 2.96 33.35 11.48
CA VAL A 14 3.23 31.95 11.18
C VAL A 14 2.92 31.75 9.70
N CYS A 15 3.96 31.80 8.86
CA CYS A 15 3.85 31.46 7.45
C CYS A 15 3.68 29.94 7.36
N LEU A 16 2.42 29.47 7.36
CA LEU A 16 2.09 28.08 7.06
C LEU A 16 2.42 27.84 5.59
N SER A 17 3.60 27.24 5.34
CA SER A 17 3.96 26.81 4.00
C SER A 17 2.89 25.84 3.51
N GLN A 18 2.12 26.26 2.51
CA GLN A 18 1.09 25.41 1.91
C GLN A 18 1.79 24.32 1.09
N VAL A 19 1.55 23.05 1.43
CA VAL A 19 2.09 21.92 0.67
C VAL A 19 1.49 21.95 -0.73
N MET A 20 2.36 22.10 -1.74
CA MET A 20 1.95 22.11 -3.15
C MET A 20 1.85 20.68 -3.68
N PRO A 21 0.72 20.29 -4.30
CA PRO A 21 0.61 18.98 -4.94
C PRO A 21 1.49 18.89 -6.19
N ASP A 22 1.93 17.68 -6.49
CA ASP A 22 2.65 17.36 -7.73
C ASP A 22 1.65 17.04 -8.86
N LEU A 23 0.52 16.45 -8.50
CA LEU A 23 -0.51 15.96 -9.42
C LEU A 23 -1.89 16.28 -8.88
N ILE A 24 -2.80 16.69 -9.78
CA ILE A 24 -4.24 16.77 -9.49
C ILE A 24 -5.00 15.92 -10.50
N ILE A 25 -5.78 14.97 -9.99
CA ILE A 25 -6.74 14.21 -10.81
C ILE A 25 -8.03 15.01 -10.84
N THR A 26 -8.51 15.35 -12.03
CA THR A 26 -9.73 16.17 -12.26
C THR A 26 -10.80 15.37 -12.98
N ASN A 27 -12.04 15.88 -12.98
CA ASN A 27 -13.17 15.35 -13.74
C ASN A 27 -13.50 13.87 -13.43
N GLY A 28 -13.14 13.35 -12.26
CA GLY A 28 -13.41 11.98 -11.83
C GLY A 28 -14.77 11.85 -11.11
N ARG A 29 -15.32 10.64 -11.15
CA ARG A 29 -16.37 10.16 -10.24
C ARG A 29 -15.66 9.41 -9.12
N VAL A 30 -15.46 10.06 -7.98
CA VAL A 30 -14.70 9.52 -6.87
C VAL A 30 -15.53 8.50 -6.10
N VAL A 31 -14.99 7.30 -5.91
CA VAL A 31 -15.48 6.25 -5.02
C VAL A 31 -14.41 6.04 -3.97
N ASP A 32 -14.65 6.46 -2.74
CA ASP A 32 -13.62 6.54 -1.69
C ASP A 32 -13.54 5.29 -0.77
N GLY A 33 -14.37 4.28 -1.02
CA GLY A 33 -14.41 3.06 -0.23
C GLY A 33 -15.25 3.14 1.06
N THR A 34 -15.89 4.27 1.35
CA THR A 34 -16.72 4.44 2.56
C THR A 34 -18.10 3.74 2.47
N GLY A 35 -18.45 3.18 1.30
CA GLY A 35 -19.77 2.60 1.02
C GLY A 35 -20.81 3.61 0.55
N ASN A 36 -20.47 4.89 0.48
CA ASN A 36 -21.34 5.92 -0.06
C ASN A 36 -21.33 5.92 -1.60
N SER A 37 -22.34 6.58 -2.19
CA SER A 37 -22.37 6.82 -3.64
C SER A 37 -21.16 7.64 -4.08
N TRP A 38 -20.76 7.49 -5.35
CA TRP A 38 -19.73 8.33 -5.94
C TRP A 38 -20.07 9.82 -5.88
N PHE A 39 -19.05 10.65 -5.81
CA PHE A 39 -19.19 12.11 -5.83
C PHE A 39 -18.16 12.74 -6.76
N ARG A 40 -18.40 13.99 -7.19
CA ARG A 40 -17.44 14.73 -8.02
C ARG A 40 -16.49 15.51 -7.15
N ALA A 41 -15.20 15.24 -7.31
CA ALA A 41 -14.12 15.98 -6.68
C ALA A 41 -12.84 15.86 -7.50
N ASP A 42 -11.93 16.81 -7.28
CA ASP A 42 -10.53 16.70 -7.68
C ASP A 42 -9.74 16.06 -6.53
N ILE A 43 -8.67 15.36 -6.86
CA ILE A 43 -7.78 14.70 -5.89
C ILE A 43 -6.37 15.27 -6.06
N ALA A 44 -5.85 15.93 -5.04
CA ALA A 44 -4.51 16.47 -5.01
C ALA A 44 -3.54 15.50 -4.35
N ILE A 45 -2.45 15.19 -5.03
CA ILE A 45 -1.44 14.21 -4.63
C ILE A 45 -0.08 14.90 -4.50
N LYS A 46 0.66 14.56 -3.42
CA LYS A 46 2.04 14.96 -3.19
C LYS A 46 2.88 13.72 -2.90
N GLY A 47 3.82 13.40 -3.79
CA GLY A 47 4.57 12.15 -3.69
C GLY A 47 3.61 10.95 -3.71
N ASP A 48 3.61 10.18 -2.65
CA ASP A 48 2.79 8.98 -2.42
C ASP A 48 1.49 9.23 -1.63
N LYS A 49 1.16 10.50 -1.34
CA LYS A 49 0.05 10.85 -0.44
C LYS A 49 -1.03 11.67 -1.12
N ILE A 50 -2.29 11.34 -0.87
CA ILE A 50 -3.43 12.22 -1.12
C ILE A 50 -3.41 13.29 -0.03
N ILE A 51 -3.24 14.56 -0.43
CA ILE A 51 -3.17 15.69 0.50
C ILE A 51 -4.47 16.47 0.59
N GLN A 52 -5.32 16.38 -0.44
CA GLN A 52 -6.63 17.03 -0.44
C GLN A 52 -7.58 16.35 -1.44
N VAL A 53 -8.85 16.24 -1.05
CA VAL A 53 -9.96 15.88 -1.93
C VAL A 53 -10.98 17.02 -1.86
N GLY A 54 -11.44 17.53 -3.00
CA GLY A 54 -12.39 18.65 -3.02
C GLY A 54 -12.63 19.16 -4.43
N LYS A 55 -13.45 20.18 -4.58
CA LYS A 55 -13.78 20.78 -5.87
C LYS A 55 -12.86 21.97 -6.18
N GLY A 56 -12.51 22.15 -7.45
CA GLY A 56 -11.79 23.32 -7.94
C GLY A 56 -10.33 23.40 -7.46
N LEU A 57 -9.71 22.26 -7.16
CA LEU A 57 -8.31 22.23 -6.70
C LEU A 57 -7.35 22.72 -7.77
N ILE A 58 -7.70 22.56 -9.04
CA ILE A 58 -6.87 23.09 -10.14
C ILE A 58 -6.73 24.60 -10.11
N ASN A 59 -7.81 25.31 -9.73
CA ASN A 59 -7.76 26.78 -9.60
C ASN A 59 -6.92 27.19 -8.38
N LYS A 60 -6.92 26.37 -7.34
CA LYS A 60 -6.09 26.60 -6.13
C LYS A 60 -4.62 26.32 -6.37
N TYR A 61 -4.29 25.34 -7.24
CA TYR A 61 -2.95 24.86 -7.51
C TYR A 61 -2.65 24.82 -9.02
N PRO A 62 -2.62 25.96 -9.72
CA PRO A 62 -2.52 26.00 -11.19
C PRO A 62 -1.20 25.48 -11.74
N GLN A 63 -0.16 25.33 -10.91
CA GLN A 63 1.16 24.82 -11.30
C GLN A 63 1.29 23.29 -11.18
N ALA A 64 0.31 22.61 -10.55
CA ALA A 64 0.35 21.16 -10.42
C ALA A 64 0.08 20.48 -11.77
N LYS A 65 0.73 19.33 -12.00
CA LYS A 65 0.42 18.49 -13.16
C LYS A 65 -1.06 18.05 -13.08
N GLN A 66 -1.74 18.04 -14.23
CA GLN A 66 -3.14 17.63 -14.30
C GLN A 66 -3.27 16.26 -14.96
N LEU A 67 -4.15 15.43 -14.42
CA LEU A 67 -4.64 14.21 -15.03
C LEU A 67 -6.15 14.28 -15.13
N ASP A 68 -6.68 14.43 -16.34
CA ASP A 68 -8.12 14.43 -16.58
C ASP A 68 -8.63 12.99 -16.60
N ALA A 69 -9.44 12.64 -15.61
CA ALA A 69 -10.08 11.34 -15.51
C ALA A 69 -11.23 11.14 -16.52
N LYS A 70 -11.57 12.14 -17.34
CA LYS A 70 -12.55 12.04 -18.43
C LYS A 70 -13.89 11.41 -18.01
N ASN A 71 -14.36 11.77 -16.82
CA ASN A 71 -15.58 11.24 -16.23
C ASN A 71 -15.52 9.74 -15.85
N MET A 72 -14.34 9.15 -15.84
CA MET A 72 -14.13 7.78 -15.33
C MET A 72 -14.28 7.72 -13.81
N VAL A 73 -14.43 6.52 -13.29
CA VAL A 73 -14.39 6.27 -11.85
C VAL A 73 -12.94 6.38 -11.37
N VAL A 74 -12.75 7.09 -10.26
CA VAL A 74 -11.47 7.16 -9.54
C VAL A 74 -11.69 6.56 -8.17
N SER A 75 -10.98 5.49 -7.87
CA SER A 75 -11.06 4.76 -6.60
C SER A 75 -9.66 4.45 -6.06
N PRO A 76 -9.53 4.13 -4.77
CA PRO A 76 -8.35 3.42 -4.29
C PRO A 76 -8.10 2.15 -5.10
N GLY A 77 -6.84 1.74 -5.23
CA GLY A 77 -6.51 0.46 -5.84
C GLY A 77 -7.11 -0.70 -5.05
N PHE A 78 -7.51 -1.76 -5.75
CA PHE A 78 -8.08 -2.95 -5.12
C PHE A 78 -7.01 -3.75 -4.38
N ILE A 79 -7.43 -4.46 -3.33
CA ILE A 79 -6.61 -5.39 -2.58
C ILE A 79 -7.11 -6.81 -2.88
N ASP A 80 -6.29 -7.59 -3.58
CA ASP A 80 -6.56 -9.02 -3.76
C ASP A 80 -6.04 -9.79 -2.55
N VAL A 81 -6.96 -10.31 -1.75
CA VAL A 81 -6.64 -11.02 -0.50
C VAL A 81 -6.34 -12.51 -0.69
N HIS A 82 -6.36 -13.01 -1.92
CA HIS A 82 -6.13 -14.43 -2.23
C HIS A 82 -5.34 -14.59 -3.53
N ALA A 83 -4.06 -14.29 -3.48
CA ALA A 83 -3.15 -14.39 -4.62
C ALA A 83 -2.11 -15.51 -4.44
N HIS A 84 -1.54 -15.95 -5.55
CA HIS A 84 -0.43 -16.92 -5.63
C HIS A 84 0.64 -16.39 -6.55
N ILE A 85 1.56 -15.59 -6.02
CA ILE A 85 2.58 -14.87 -6.79
C ILE A 85 4.02 -15.26 -6.44
N GLU A 86 4.22 -16.20 -5.52
CA GLU A 86 5.51 -16.48 -4.87
C GLU A 86 6.65 -16.79 -5.84
N GLY A 87 6.34 -17.36 -7.00
CA GLY A 87 7.32 -17.60 -8.08
C GLY A 87 7.25 -16.52 -9.17
N SER A 88 6.05 -16.28 -9.70
CA SER A 88 5.85 -15.47 -10.89
C SER A 88 6.22 -13.98 -10.70
N ILE A 89 6.18 -13.47 -9.48
CA ILE A 89 6.55 -12.07 -9.20
C ILE A 89 8.03 -11.80 -9.51
N PHE A 90 8.91 -12.80 -9.37
CA PHE A 90 10.32 -12.66 -9.69
C PHE A 90 10.60 -12.66 -11.20
N GLU A 91 9.71 -13.26 -11.98
CA GLU A 91 9.77 -13.25 -13.44
C GLU A 91 9.14 -11.97 -14.03
N ASN A 92 8.07 -11.48 -13.40
CA ASN A 92 7.29 -10.33 -13.86
C ASN A 92 7.01 -9.33 -12.72
N PRO A 93 8.02 -8.56 -12.25
CA PRO A 93 7.86 -7.64 -11.13
C PRO A 93 6.94 -6.45 -11.41
N THR A 94 6.66 -6.17 -12.69
CA THR A 94 5.68 -5.15 -13.09
C THR A 94 4.24 -5.56 -12.80
N ALA A 95 3.96 -6.85 -12.57
CA ALA A 95 2.65 -7.38 -12.21
C ALA A 95 1.50 -6.80 -13.05
N ASN A 96 1.70 -6.67 -14.37
CA ASN A 96 0.79 -5.96 -15.28
C ASN A 96 -0.64 -6.52 -15.27
N ASN A 97 -0.80 -7.84 -15.10
CA ASN A 97 -2.10 -8.50 -14.97
C ASN A 97 -2.90 -7.95 -13.77
N TYR A 98 -2.25 -7.64 -12.64
CA TYR A 98 -2.89 -7.02 -11.49
C TYR A 98 -3.16 -5.53 -11.73
N ILE A 99 -2.16 -4.79 -12.20
CA ILE A 99 -2.25 -3.35 -12.39
C ILE A 99 -3.35 -2.98 -13.40
N TYR A 100 -3.47 -3.70 -14.51
CA TYR A 100 -4.52 -3.44 -15.50
C TYR A 100 -5.94 -3.77 -15.02
N ASP A 101 -6.07 -4.63 -14.01
CA ASP A 101 -7.34 -4.89 -13.31
C ASP A 101 -7.60 -3.94 -12.13
N GLY A 102 -6.68 -2.97 -11.91
CA GLY A 102 -6.78 -1.99 -10.83
C GLY A 102 -6.38 -2.52 -9.46
N VAL A 103 -5.77 -3.72 -9.39
CA VAL A 103 -5.24 -4.28 -8.14
C VAL A 103 -3.86 -3.68 -7.87
N THR A 104 -3.70 -3.06 -6.70
CA THR A 104 -2.45 -2.42 -6.28
C THR A 104 -1.80 -3.08 -5.08
N SER A 105 -2.49 -4.03 -4.46
CA SER A 105 -1.99 -4.77 -3.29
C SER A 105 -2.50 -6.21 -3.35
N VAL A 106 -1.64 -7.15 -2.97
CA VAL A 106 -2.01 -8.57 -2.91
C VAL A 106 -1.60 -9.19 -1.58
N VAL A 107 -2.39 -10.17 -1.13
CA VAL A 107 -2.02 -11.06 -0.04
C VAL A 107 -1.78 -12.45 -0.62
N THR A 108 -0.56 -12.95 -0.51
CA THR A 108 -0.16 -14.28 -0.98
C THR A 108 0.07 -15.26 0.18
N GLY A 109 0.54 -16.48 -0.06
CA GLY A 109 0.69 -17.52 0.97
C GLY A 109 -0.62 -18.22 1.32
N ASN A 110 -1.59 -18.15 0.43
CA ASN A 110 -2.91 -18.74 0.57
C ASN A 110 -2.91 -20.26 0.28
N CYS A 111 -4.02 -20.94 0.56
CA CYS A 111 -4.20 -22.39 0.33
C CYS A 111 -3.13 -23.26 1.00
N GLY A 112 -2.49 -22.77 2.05
CA GLY A 112 -1.44 -23.47 2.77
C GLY A 112 -0.06 -23.40 2.10
N SER A 113 0.06 -22.86 0.89
CA SER A 113 1.33 -22.63 0.20
C SER A 113 1.87 -21.24 0.49
N GLY A 114 3.19 -21.06 0.44
CA GLY A 114 3.83 -19.78 0.67
C GLY A 114 5.34 -19.87 0.49
N ALA A 115 6.03 -18.77 0.66
CA ALA A 115 7.48 -18.73 0.61
C ALA A 115 8.10 -19.60 1.71
N ASP A 116 9.19 -20.30 1.39
CA ASP A 116 9.92 -21.13 2.36
C ASP A 116 10.62 -20.31 3.44
N ASP A 117 11.08 -19.13 3.08
CA ASP A 117 11.60 -18.10 3.98
C ASP A 117 11.01 -16.74 3.59
N ILE A 118 10.07 -16.22 4.40
CA ILE A 118 9.36 -14.98 4.14
C ILE A 118 10.32 -13.78 4.15
N ALA A 119 11.31 -13.77 5.03
CA ALA A 119 12.29 -12.68 5.09
C ALA A 119 13.16 -12.64 3.82
N GLU A 120 13.57 -13.80 3.31
CA GLU A 120 14.28 -13.90 2.03
C GLU A 120 13.40 -13.46 0.86
N PHE A 121 12.11 -13.85 0.86
CA PHE A 121 11.14 -13.47 -0.14
C PHE A 121 11.02 -11.95 -0.25
N PHE A 122 10.80 -11.25 0.88
CA PHE A 122 10.71 -9.79 0.89
C PHE A 122 12.03 -9.12 0.54
N ARG A 123 13.15 -9.62 1.02
CA ARG A 123 14.45 -9.06 0.67
C ARG A 123 14.73 -9.11 -0.86
N LYS A 124 14.29 -10.16 -1.53
CA LYS A 124 14.37 -10.25 -3.00
C LYS A 124 13.44 -9.24 -3.67
N ILE A 125 12.20 -9.11 -3.20
CA ILE A 125 11.24 -8.13 -3.73
C ILE A 125 11.77 -6.71 -3.55
N ASP A 126 12.27 -6.36 -2.37
CA ASP A 126 12.81 -5.03 -2.08
C ASP A 126 14.00 -4.68 -2.97
N SER A 127 14.87 -5.66 -3.24
CA SER A 127 16.04 -5.46 -4.10
C SER A 127 15.68 -5.29 -5.58
N MET A 128 14.60 -5.93 -6.02
CA MET A 128 14.15 -5.94 -7.41
C MET A 128 13.16 -4.82 -7.70
N GLY A 129 12.36 -4.45 -6.71
CA GLY A 129 11.17 -3.61 -6.85
C GLY A 129 9.96 -4.41 -7.35
N SER A 130 8.77 -3.89 -7.05
CA SER A 130 7.50 -4.41 -7.55
C SER A 130 6.54 -3.26 -7.80
N SER A 131 5.67 -3.38 -8.82
CA SER A 131 4.64 -2.38 -9.11
C SER A 131 3.42 -2.48 -8.19
N ILE A 132 3.30 -3.55 -7.39
CA ILE A 132 2.21 -3.78 -6.43
C ILE A 132 2.77 -3.94 -5.02
N ASN A 133 1.95 -3.61 -4.02
CA ASN A 133 2.26 -3.90 -2.63
C ASN A 133 1.98 -5.39 -2.35
N ILE A 134 2.83 -6.02 -1.56
CA ILE A 134 2.74 -7.45 -1.29
C ILE A 134 2.73 -7.68 0.21
N ALA A 135 1.74 -8.44 0.67
CA ALA A 135 1.71 -9.06 1.98
C ALA A 135 1.69 -10.58 1.80
N THR A 136 2.18 -11.35 2.77
CA THR A 136 2.16 -12.81 2.69
C THR A 136 1.74 -13.45 4.00
N LEU A 137 1.08 -14.58 3.88
CA LEU A 137 0.81 -15.50 4.99
C LEU A 137 1.91 -16.56 5.07
N ALA A 138 2.12 -17.10 6.25
CA ALA A 138 2.95 -18.29 6.43
C ALA A 138 2.11 -19.53 6.08
N GLY A 139 2.42 -20.16 4.95
CA GLY A 139 1.64 -21.28 4.42
C GLY A 139 1.78 -22.54 5.30
N HIS A 140 0.66 -23.09 5.76
CA HIS A 140 0.66 -24.30 6.62
C HIS A 140 1.33 -25.50 5.94
N ASN A 141 1.06 -25.75 4.67
CA ASN A 141 1.68 -26.85 3.92
C ASN A 141 3.20 -26.64 3.75
N THR A 142 3.63 -25.40 3.58
CA THR A 142 5.06 -25.06 3.56
C THR A 142 5.71 -25.36 4.90
N ILE A 143 5.10 -24.92 6.00
CA ILE A 143 5.59 -25.21 7.36
C ILE A 143 5.65 -26.72 7.62
N ARG A 144 4.60 -27.45 7.23
CA ARG A 144 4.55 -28.91 7.35
C ARG A 144 5.66 -29.59 6.55
N ARG A 145 5.83 -29.21 5.27
CA ARG A 145 6.86 -29.76 4.40
C ARG A 145 8.27 -29.54 4.95
N LEU A 146 8.54 -28.36 5.48
CA LEU A 146 9.84 -28.02 6.11
C LEU A 146 10.06 -28.73 7.45
N GLY A 147 8.98 -29.03 8.19
CA GLY A 147 9.04 -29.68 9.50
C GLY A 147 9.12 -31.20 9.46
N MET A 148 8.30 -31.84 8.60
CA MET A 148 8.12 -33.29 8.58
C MET A 148 8.04 -33.92 7.18
N GLY A 149 8.09 -33.13 6.11
CA GLY A 149 7.89 -33.62 4.74
C GLY A 149 6.40 -33.73 4.36
N LEU A 150 6.12 -34.47 3.28
CA LEU A 150 4.78 -34.58 2.67
C LEU A 150 4.05 -35.88 3.04
N GLU A 151 4.58 -36.68 3.94
CA GLU A 151 3.99 -37.95 4.33
C GLU A 151 2.61 -37.80 4.96
N ASN A 152 1.67 -38.64 4.57
CA ASN A 152 0.30 -38.66 5.12
C ASN A 152 0.25 -39.40 6.47
N ARG A 153 0.78 -38.78 7.52
CA ARG A 153 0.76 -39.27 8.90
C ARG A 153 0.71 -38.11 9.89
N LYS A 154 0.50 -38.40 11.13
CA LYS A 154 0.63 -37.42 12.21
C LYS A 154 2.11 -37.04 12.40
N ALA A 155 2.36 -35.79 12.74
CA ALA A 155 3.67 -35.33 13.15
C ALA A 155 4.08 -35.95 14.49
N THR A 156 5.35 -36.30 14.63
CA THR A 156 5.94 -36.62 15.93
C THR A 156 6.12 -35.36 16.76
N ASP A 157 6.36 -35.48 18.07
CA ASP A 157 6.60 -34.33 18.94
C ASP A 157 7.82 -33.51 18.53
N VAL A 158 8.86 -34.16 17.98
CA VAL A 158 10.04 -33.49 17.47
C VAL A 158 9.72 -32.68 16.21
N GLU A 159 8.97 -33.26 15.30
CA GLU A 159 8.51 -32.58 14.07
C GLU A 159 7.56 -31.44 14.38
N MET A 160 6.66 -31.62 15.34
CA MET A 160 5.76 -30.56 15.81
C MET A 160 6.56 -29.38 16.36
N LYS A 161 7.56 -29.62 17.20
CA LYS A 161 8.47 -28.55 17.68
C LYS A 161 9.17 -27.83 16.54
N LYS A 162 9.63 -28.57 15.52
CA LYS A 162 10.20 -27.98 14.30
C LYS A 162 9.21 -27.08 13.56
N MET A 163 7.98 -27.52 13.38
CA MET A 163 6.93 -26.75 12.72
C MET A 163 6.62 -25.46 13.48
N VAL A 164 6.47 -25.55 14.81
CA VAL A 164 6.28 -24.36 15.67
C VAL A 164 7.46 -23.38 15.52
N TRP A 165 8.68 -23.87 15.55
CA TRP A 165 9.87 -23.04 15.37
C TRP A 165 9.92 -22.37 13.98
N GLN A 166 9.55 -23.10 12.92
CA GLN A 166 9.44 -22.53 11.57
C GLN A 166 8.37 -21.43 11.52
N THR A 167 7.20 -21.63 12.14
CA THR A 167 6.16 -20.60 12.23
C THR A 167 6.70 -19.35 12.92
N MET A 168 7.34 -19.51 14.08
CA MET A 168 7.94 -18.39 14.81
C MET A 168 9.01 -17.66 14.00
N LYS A 169 9.86 -18.39 13.30
CA LYS A 169 10.90 -17.83 12.41
C LYS A 169 10.29 -16.98 11.30
N GLN A 170 9.14 -17.41 10.73
CA GLN A 170 8.46 -16.68 9.68
C GLN A 170 7.80 -15.38 10.19
N VAL A 171 7.26 -15.41 11.40
CA VAL A 171 6.48 -14.29 11.98
C VAL A 171 7.36 -13.27 12.71
N LEU A 172 8.46 -13.68 13.32
CA LEU A 172 9.28 -12.81 14.19
C LEU A 172 10.45 -12.11 13.49
N LYS A 173 10.57 -12.21 12.17
CA LYS A 173 11.66 -11.58 11.40
C LYS A 173 11.30 -10.22 10.79
N PHE A 174 10.16 -9.62 11.20
CA PHE A 174 9.73 -8.29 10.77
C PHE A 174 10.02 -7.24 11.82
#